data_dd21a206b2219f322d8bb0d732bbb18b
#
_entry.id   dd21a206b2219f322d8bb0d732bbb18b
#
_cell.length_a   1.000
_cell.length_b   1.000
_cell.length_c   1.000
_cell.angle_alpha   90.00
_cell.angle_beta   90.00
_cell.angle_gamma   90.00
#
_symmetry.space_group_name_H-M   'P 1'
#
loop_
_entity.id
_entity.type
_entity.pdbx_description
1 polymer ?
#
loop_
_entity_poly.entity_id
_entity_poly.type
_entity_poly.pdbx_seq_one_letter_code
_entity_poly.pdbx_strand_id
1 'polypeptide(L)'
;MPASSDTLDRIARSGEAVFAMDSADRIILWNKKCEELLARPARSVLGKPCYEVLGGRDAQGNIYCYRNCPVAFQARQKPKEPVQSFPLSVEIGKGGRKWFTVSLFAIPSYHPALSTIVHVLRESKKKPSGLERQLAGESETREPLWPLTTDEGQPVELTAREKEILRCLSQGMATAAVGKKLFISPVTVRNHIQSILHKLDVHTKLAAVVFAYRHALI
;
A
#
# COMPACT_ATOMS: atom_id res chain seq x y z
N MET A 1 23.58 -3.09 2.62
CA MET A 1 23.62 -4.53 2.30
C MET A 1 22.20 -5.02 2.27
N PRO A 2 21.75 -5.84 1.32
CA PRO A 2 20.47 -6.53 1.43
C PRO A 2 20.47 -7.31 2.75
N ALA A 3 19.26 -7.59 3.28
CA ALA A 3 19.10 -8.41 4.48
C ALA A 3 20.04 -9.63 4.37
N SER A 4 20.82 -9.94 5.41
CA SER A 4 21.73 -11.07 5.30
C SER A 4 20.92 -12.32 4.99
N SER A 5 21.44 -13.17 4.10
CA SER A 5 20.80 -14.45 3.72
C SER A 5 20.36 -15.23 4.96
N ASP A 6 21.18 -15.22 6.02
CA ASP A 6 20.88 -15.90 7.28
C ASP A 6 19.60 -15.39 7.97
N THR A 7 19.34 -14.08 7.94
CA THR A 7 18.11 -13.51 8.54
C THR A 7 16.87 -13.96 7.79
N LEU A 8 16.89 -13.92 6.46
CA LEU A 8 15.76 -14.37 5.64
C LEU A 8 15.55 -15.89 5.76
N ASP A 9 16.62 -16.68 5.83
CA ASP A 9 16.55 -18.13 6.03
C ASP A 9 15.93 -18.50 7.36
N ARG A 10 16.25 -17.79 8.42
CA ARG A 10 15.64 -17.97 9.75
C ARG A 10 14.12 -17.65 9.72
N ILE A 11 13.77 -16.56 9.07
CA ILE A 11 12.37 -16.15 8.90
C ILE A 11 11.61 -17.17 8.05
N ALA A 12 12.23 -17.69 6.99
CA ALA A 12 11.63 -18.71 6.13
C ALA A 12 11.29 -20.02 6.87
N ARG A 13 12.06 -20.37 7.89
CA ARG A 13 11.87 -21.56 8.73
C ARG A 13 10.92 -21.33 9.91
N SER A 14 10.37 -20.15 10.08
CA SER A 14 9.36 -19.89 11.12
C SER A 14 8.11 -20.74 10.87
N GLY A 15 7.41 -21.13 11.91
CA GLY A 15 6.15 -21.86 11.81
C GLY A 15 4.96 -21.04 11.26
N GLU A 16 5.17 -19.76 11.03
CA GLU A 16 4.17 -18.82 10.52
C GLU A 16 4.20 -18.73 8.99
N ALA A 17 3.09 -18.35 8.37
CA ALA A 17 3.09 -18.04 6.95
C ALA A 17 3.75 -16.68 6.71
N VAL A 18 4.93 -16.71 6.08
CA VAL A 18 5.77 -15.52 5.91
C VAL A 18 6.21 -15.39 4.46
N PHE A 19 6.10 -14.17 3.95
CA PHE A 19 6.75 -13.79 2.70
C PHE A 19 7.49 -12.45 2.86
N ALA A 20 8.50 -12.22 2.03
CA ALA A 20 9.22 -10.96 1.99
C ALA A 20 9.29 -10.40 0.57
N MET A 21 9.35 -9.09 0.49
CA MET A 21 9.48 -8.37 -0.78
C MET A 21 10.64 -7.36 -0.73
N ASP A 22 11.23 -7.13 -1.90
CA ASP A 22 12.28 -6.14 -2.11
C ASP A 22 11.72 -4.71 -2.25
N SER A 23 12.61 -3.77 -2.55
CA SER A 23 12.27 -2.35 -2.76
C SER A 23 11.39 -2.08 -3.98
N ALA A 24 11.30 -3.02 -4.91
CA ALA A 24 10.44 -2.96 -6.09
C ALA A 24 9.10 -3.69 -5.89
N ASP A 25 8.75 -4.00 -4.62
CA ASP A 25 7.57 -4.75 -4.22
C ASP A 25 7.51 -6.19 -4.79
N ARG A 26 8.66 -6.74 -5.22
CA ARG A 26 8.73 -8.11 -5.74
C ARG A 26 8.96 -9.10 -4.62
N ILE A 27 8.23 -10.19 -4.65
CA ILE A 27 8.37 -11.28 -3.67
C ILE A 27 9.73 -11.95 -3.85
N ILE A 28 10.57 -11.90 -2.82
CA ILE A 28 11.90 -12.52 -2.77
C ILE A 28 11.97 -13.74 -1.84
N LEU A 29 10.97 -13.89 -0.98
CA LEU A 29 10.82 -15.03 -0.09
C LEU A 29 9.35 -15.42 0.00
N TRP A 30 9.06 -16.71 -0.04
CA TRP A 30 7.73 -17.29 0.11
C TRP A 30 7.92 -18.64 0.79
N ASN A 31 7.58 -18.75 2.05
CA ASN A 31 7.87 -19.96 2.81
C ASN A 31 6.80 -21.05 2.59
N LYS A 32 7.09 -22.26 3.08
CA LYS A 32 6.23 -23.41 2.94
C LYS A 32 4.82 -23.18 3.50
N LYS A 33 4.71 -22.47 4.61
CA LYS A 33 3.44 -22.12 5.21
C LYS A 33 2.60 -21.17 4.34
N CYS A 34 3.21 -20.26 3.60
CA CYS A 34 2.52 -19.44 2.61
C CYS A 34 2.01 -20.30 1.43
N GLU A 35 2.80 -21.28 0.98
CA GLU A 35 2.35 -22.20 -0.07
C GLU A 35 1.09 -22.96 0.34
N GLU A 36 1.10 -23.52 1.55
CA GLU A 36 -0.02 -24.27 2.12
C GLU A 36 -1.26 -23.37 2.34
N LEU A 37 -1.05 -22.20 2.96
CA LEU A 37 -2.12 -21.32 3.39
C LEU A 37 -2.83 -20.63 2.22
N LEU A 38 -2.07 -20.24 1.19
CA LEU A 38 -2.57 -19.49 0.04
C LEU A 38 -2.76 -20.38 -1.21
N ALA A 39 -2.45 -21.67 -1.11
CA ALA A 39 -2.51 -22.64 -2.21
C ALA A 39 -1.75 -22.13 -3.47
N ARG A 40 -0.59 -21.53 -3.27
CA ARG A 40 0.28 -20.96 -4.32
C ARG A 40 1.72 -21.40 -4.11
N PRO A 41 2.30 -22.19 -5.00
CA PRO A 41 3.69 -22.64 -4.88
C PRO A 41 4.68 -21.48 -5.08
N ALA A 42 5.78 -21.45 -4.34
CA ALA A 42 6.79 -20.41 -4.38
C ALA A 42 7.27 -20.12 -5.81
N ARG A 43 7.50 -21.14 -6.62
CA ARG A 43 7.91 -21.00 -8.04
C ARG A 43 6.95 -20.17 -8.89
N SER A 44 5.68 -20.04 -8.49
CA SER A 44 4.66 -19.29 -9.22
C SER A 44 4.57 -17.82 -8.79
N VAL A 45 5.16 -17.45 -7.66
CA VAL A 45 5.02 -16.12 -7.04
C VAL A 45 6.34 -15.36 -6.91
N LEU A 46 7.46 -16.07 -6.75
CA LEU A 46 8.77 -15.42 -6.63
C LEU A 46 9.06 -14.51 -7.84
N GLY A 47 9.58 -13.33 -7.57
CA GLY A 47 9.87 -12.28 -8.56
C GLY A 47 8.65 -11.48 -9.03
N LYS A 48 7.42 -11.90 -8.67
CA LYS A 48 6.21 -11.16 -9.01
C LYS A 48 5.91 -10.07 -7.99
N PRO A 49 5.23 -8.98 -8.41
CA PRO A 49 4.77 -7.97 -7.48
C PRO A 49 3.78 -8.55 -6.44
N CYS A 50 3.96 -8.22 -5.16
CA CYS A 50 3.13 -8.78 -4.08
C CYS A 50 1.65 -8.43 -4.24
N TYR A 51 1.32 -7.24 -4.75
CA TYR A 51 -0.05 -6.79 -4.95
C TYR A 51 -0.79 -7.60 -6.04
N GLU A 52 -0.10 -8.10 -7.05
CA GLU A 52 -0.68 -8.99 -8.08
C GLU A 52 -0.92 -10.40 -7.51
N VAL A 53 -0.02 -10.85 -6.64
CA VAL A 53 -0.11 -12.19 -6.04
C VAL A 53 -1.19 -12.26 -4.98
N LEU A 54 -1.28 -11.27 -4.09
CA LEU A 54 -2.24 -11.28 -2.99
C LEU A 54 -3.63 -10.82 -3.42
N GLY A 55 -3.73 -9.82 -4.29
CA GLY A 55 -5.01 -9.25 -4.71
C GLY A 55 -5.89 -8.87 -3.52
N GLY A 56 -5.26 -8.36 -2.45
CA GLY A 56 -5.90 -8.14 -1.16
C GLY A 56 -7.01 -7.11 -1.22
N ARG A 57 -8.08 -7.36 -0.44
CA ARG A 57 -9.21 -6.44 -0.30
C ARG A 57 -9.50 -6.15 1.16
N ASP A 58 -10.02 -4.96 1.42
CA ASP A 58 -10.50 -4.54 2.75
C ASP A 58 -11.86 -5.18 3.12
N ALA A 59 -12.40 -4.80 4.28
CA ALA A 59 -13.68 -5.31 4.78
C ALA A 59 -14.89 -4.86 3.93
N GLN A 60 -14.75 -3.79 3.17
CA GLN A 60 -15.75 -3.24 2.26
C GLN A 60 -15.65 -3.86 0.85
N GLY A 61 -14.60 -4.66 0.58
CA GLY A 61 -14.34 -5.27 -0.71
C GLY A 61 -13.52 -4.41 -1.67
N ASN A 62 -13.04 -3.23 -1.22
CA ASN A 62 -12.18 -2.38 -2.03
C ASN A 62 -10.79 -3.01 -2.19
N ILE A 63 -10.09 -2.70 -3.28
CA ILE A 63 -8.72 -3.14 -3.50
C ILE A 63 -7.82 -2.47 -2.45
N TYR A 64 -7.17 -3.29 -1.63
CA TYR A 64 -6.22 -2.86 -0.61
C TYR A 64 -4.77 -3.00 -1.08
N CYS A 65 -4.44 -4.10 -1.77
CA CYS A 65 -3.12 -4.33 -2.35
C CYS A 65 -3.01 -3.73 -3.74
N TYR A 66 -2.12 -2.77 -3.93
CA TYR A 66 -1.83 -2.12 -5.21
C TYR A 66 -0.38 -1.65 -5.26
N ARG A 67 0.07 -1.24 -6.43
CA ARG A 67 1.42 -0.71 -6.65
C ARG A 67 1.66 0.50 -5.76
N ASN A 68 2.86 0.60 -5.16
CA ASN A 68 3.21 1.62 -4.16
C ASN A 68 2.31 1.52 -2.91
N CYS A 69 2.23 0.32 -2.34
CA CYS A 69 1.46 0.05 -1.13
C CYS A 69 1.85 1.03 0.00
N PRO A 70 0.91 1.83 0.54
CA PRO A 70 1.23 2.83 1.56
C PRO A 70 1.75 2.21 2.85
N VAL A 71 1.27 1.02 3.21
CA VAL A 71 1.73 0.30 4.41
C VAL A 71 3.19 -0.11 4.27
N ALA A 72 3.58 -0.60 3.09
CA ALA A 72 4.97 -0.94 2.80
C ALA A 72 5.85 0.30 2.72
N PHE A 73 5.33 1.39 2.17
CA PHE A 73 6.01 2.68 2.14
C PHE A 73 6.28 3.18 3.56
N GLN A 74 5.26 3.22 4.41
CA GLN A 74 5.38 3.61 5.82
C GLN A 74 6.42 2.77 6.57
N ALA A 75 6.38 1.45 6.40
CA ALA A 75 7.34 0.55 7.04
C ALA A 75 8.79 0.82 6.60
N ARG A 76 9.01 1.25 5.35
CA ARG A 76 10.34 1.64 4.86
C ARG A 76 10.81 2.96 5.43
N GLN A 77 9.93 3.94 5.58
CA GLN A 77 10.27 5.26 6.13
C GLN A 77 10.65 5.16 7.61
N LYS A 78 9.93 4.31 8.35
CA LYS A 78 10.12 4.16 9.79
C LYS A 78 10.37 2.69 10.17
N PRO A 79 11.50 2.10 9.75
CA PRO A 79 11.73 0.65 9.89
C PRO A 79 11.82 0.15 11.33
N LYS A 80 11.99 1.05 12.30
CA LYS A 80 12.01 0.71 13.74
C LYS A 80 10.65 0.80 14.41
N GLU A 81 9.67 1.43 13.76
CA GLU A 81 8.30 1.53 14.28
C GLU A 81 7.48 0.32 13.82
N PRO A 82 6.77 -0.37 14.73
CA PRO A 82 5.88 -1.45 14.34
C PRO A 82 4.69 -0.88 13.54
N VAL A 83 4.42 -1.48 12.39
CA VAL A 83 3.18 -1.20 11.66
C VAL A 83 2.04 -1.98 12.32
N GLN A 84 0.93 -1.30 12.59
CA GLN A 84 -0.25 -1.94 13.15
C GLN A 84 -0.75 -3.05 12.22
N SER A 85 -1.08 -4.22 12.81
CA SER A 85 -1.65 -5.33 12.06
C SER A 85 -3.03 -4.97 11.52
N PHE A 86 -3.36 -5.42 10.33
CA PHE A 86 -4.62 -5.10 9.67
C PHE A 86 -5.27 -6.34 9.06
N PRO A 87 -6.60 -6.37 8.96
CA PRO A 87 -7.33 -7.44 8.28
C PRO A 87 -7.24 -7.30 6.77
N LEU A 88 -7.03 -8.41 6.08
CA LEU A 88 -6.95 -8.47 4.62
C LEU A 88 -7.69 -9.69 4.09
N SER A 89 -8.58 -9.50 3.13
CA SER A 89 -9.19 -10.58 2.37
C SER A 89 -8.33 -10.91 1.17
N VAL A 90 -7.84 -12.15 1.08
CA VAL A 90 -6.93 -12.62 0.01
C VAL A 90 -7.56 -13.78 -0.75
N GLU A 91 -7.34 -13.82 -2.05
CA GLU A 91 -7.79 -14.92 -2.90
C GLU A 91 -6.87 -16.15 -2.76
N ILE A 92 -7.47 -17.34 -2.56
CA ILE A 92 -6.75 -18.59 -2.35
C ILE A 92 -6.95 -19.51 -3.53
N GLY A 93 -5.93 -19.69 -4.35
CA GLY A 93 -5.97 -20.57 -5.50
C GLY A 93 -7.30 -20.46 -6.28
N LYS A 94 -8.00 -21.57 -6.48
CA LYS A 94 -9.35 -21.60 -7.08
C LYS A 94 -10.47 -21.63 -6.02
N GLY A 95 -10.14 -21.45 -4.74
CA GLY A 95 -11.02 -21.76 -3.61
C GLY A 95 -11.75 -20.56 -2.99
N GLY A 96 -11.78 -19.41 -3.65
CA GLY A 96 -12.44 -18.22 -3.11
C GLY A 96 -11.52 -17.35 -2.25
N ARG A 97 -12.09 -16.53 -1.37
CA ARG A 97 -11.34 -15.56 -0.54
C ARG A 97 -11.42 -15.96 0.93
N LYS A 98 -10.30 -15.76 1.64
CA LYS A 98 -10.22 -15.92 3.09
C LYS A 98 -9.70 -14.67 3.74
N TRP A 99 -10.01 -14.50 5.04
CA TRP A 99 -9.54 -13.41 5.85
C TRP A 99 -8.24 -13.76 6.55
N PHE A 100 -7.33 -12.80 6.56
CA PHE A 100 -6.05 -12.88 7.24
C PHE A 100 -5.83 -11.63 8.08
N THR A 101 -5.21 -11.78 9.23
CA THR A 101 -4.54 -10.70 9.93
C THR A 101 -3.12 -10.61 9.39
N VAL A 102 -2.78 -9.46 8.84
CA VAL A 102 -1.46 -9.21 8.27
C VAL A 102 -0.67 -8.31 9.22
N SER A 103 0.48 -8.78 9.62
CA SER A 103 1.50 -7.98 10.32
C SER A 103 2.69 -7.81 9.39
N LEU A 104 3.34 -6.66 9.44
CA LEU A 104 4.53 -6.46 8.64
C LEU A 104 5.60 -5.67 9.41
N PHE A 105 6.85 -5.90 9.05
CA PHE A 105 7.99 -5.17 9.57
C PHE A 105 9.06 -5.02 8.48
N ALA A 106 9.88 -4.00 8.63
CA ALA A 106 11.01 -3.77 7.73
C ALA A 106 12.28 -4.39 8.31
N ILE A 107 13.06 -5.07 7.47
CA ILE A 107 14.46 -5.36 7.72
C ILE A 107 15.24 -4.19 7.12
N PRO A 108 15.86 -3.35 7.97
CA PRO A 108 16.48 -2.12 7.49
C PRO A 108 17.65 -2.39 6.55
N SER A 109 17.82 -1.54 5.56
CA SER A 109 18.99 -1.44 4.71
C SER A 109 19.70 -0.11 4.96
N TYR A 110 20.91 0.06 4.40
CA TYR A 110 21.65 1.32 4.48
C TYR A 110 20.82 2.52 3.98
N HIS A 111 20.03 2.32 2.93
CA HIS A 111 19.00 3.25 2.49
C HIS A 111 17.62 2.73 2.87
N PRO A 112 16.81 3.47 3.62
CA PRO A 112 15.46 3.03 4.03
C PRO A 112 14.60 2.53 2.87
N ALA A 113 14.65 3.22 1.72
CA ALA A 113 13.92 2.82 0.51
C ALA A 113 14.30 1.42 -0.01
N LEU A 114 15.48 0.90 0.32
CA LEU A 114 15.94 -0.43 -0.07
C LEU A 114 15.65 -1.50 1.00
N SER A 115 14.92 -1.16 2.06
CA SER A 115 14.57 -2.09 3.12
C SER A 115 13.67 -3.21 2.60
N THR A 116 13.95 -4.42 3.05
CA THR A 116 13.12 -5.59 2.79
C THR A 116 11.90 -5.55 3.69
N ILE A 117 10.70 -5.71 3.14
CA ILE A 117 9.47 -5.78 3.93
C ILE A 117 9.06 -7.24 4.10
N VAL A 118 8.91 -7.65 5.34
CA VAL A 118 8.46 -8.99 5.71
C VAL A 118 7.01 -8.93 6.14
N HIS A 119 6.18 -9.80 5.58
CA HIS A 119 4.77 -9.96 5.91
C HIS A 119 4.55 -11.28 6.62
N VAL A 120 3.79 -11.24 7.69
CA VAL A 120 3.32 -12.42 8.43
C VAL A 120 1.81 -12.49 8.28
N LEU A 121 1.30 -13.64 7.78
CA LEU A 121 -0.13 -13.86 7.58
C LEU A 121 -0.63 -14.89 8.60
N ARG A 122 -1.71 -14.54 9.28
CA ARG A 122 -2.45 -15.46 10.15
C ARG A 122 -3.88 -15.55 9.68
N GLU A 123 -4.36 -16.76 9.40
CA GLU A 123 -5.74 -16.98 8.96
C GLU A 123 -6.71 -16.52 10.06
N SER A 124 -7.65 -15.66 9.70
CA SER A 124 -8.75 -15.25 10.58
C SER A 124 -10.01 -16.05 10.23
N LYS A 125 -10.57 -16.73 11.20
CA LYS A 125 -11.77 -17.57 11.01
C LYS A 125 -13.05 -16.75 10.78
N LYS A 126 -13.00 -15.45 11.04
CA LYS A 126 -14.16 -14.55 10.91
C LYS A 126 -13.79 -13.31 10.10
N LYS A 127 -14.77 -12.81 9.35
CA LYS A 127 -14.71 -11.44 8.80
C LYS A 127 -14.58 -10.48 10.01
N PRO A 128 -13.73 -9.43 9.93
CA PRO A 128 -13.59 -8.46 11.02
C PRO A 128 -14.97 -7.94 11.48
N SER A 129 -15.23 -8.03 12.77
CA SER A 129 -16.43 -7.43 13.39
C SER A 129 -16.29 -5.91 13.47
N GLY A 130 -17.39 -5.19 13.68
CA GLY A 130 -17.36 -3.73 13.85
C GLY A 130 -16.38 -3.28 14.95
N LEU A 131 -16.30 -4.06 16.04
CA LEU A 131 -15.39 -3.77 17.16
C LEU A 131 -13.92 -3.96 16.79
N GLU A 132 -13.57 -5.02 16.04
CA GLU A 132 -12.22 -5.26 15.53
C GLU A 132 -11.83 -4.22 14.49
N ARG A 133 -12.80 -3.67 13.72
CA ARG A 133 -12.60 -2.52 12.84
C ARG A 133 -12.24 -1.26 13.61
N GLN A 134 -12.90 -0.99 14.73
CA GLN A 134 -12.58 0.16 15.59
C GLN A 134 -11.19 0.02 16.22
N LEU A 135 -10.79 -1.19 16.63
CA LEU A 135 -9.45 -1.47 17.16
C LEU A 135 -8.37 -1.44 16.07
N ALA A 136 -8.75 -1.72 14.82
CA ALA A 136 -7.87 -1.59 13.65
C ALA A 136 -7.84 -0.16 13.08
N GLY A 137 -8.48 0.82 13.73
CA GLY A 137 -8.58 2.20 13.26
C GLY A 137 -9.60 2.41 12.14
N GLU A 138 -10.46 1.43 11.84
CA GLU A 138 -11.57 1.58 10.91
C GLU A 138 -12.78 2.17 11.66
N SER A 139 -12.80 3.47 11.87
CA SER A 139 -13.98 4.21 12.31
C SER A 139 -15.03 4.22 11.20
N GLU A 140 -16.34 4.15 11.54
CA GLU A 140 -17.46 4.24 10.58
C GLU A 140 -17.53 5.57 9.84
N THR A 141 -16.92 6.60 10.36
CA THR A 141 -16.49 7.78 9.63
C THR A 141 -15.15 7.41 8.97
N ARG A 142 -15.11 7.40 7.64
CA ARG A 142 -13.91 7.24 6.81
C ARG A 142 -12.78 8.18 7.28
N GLU A 143 -12.21 7.91 8.46
CA GLU A 143 -10.91 8.49 8.74
C GLU A 143 -9.88 7.77 7.86
N PRO A 144 -9.13 8.51 7.09
CA PRO A 144 -8.12 7.94 6.21
C PRO A 144 -7.13 7.13 7.04
N LEU A 145 -6.73 5.95 6.55
CA LEU A 145 -5.60 5.16 7.08
C LEU A 145 -4.28 5.95 7.13
N TRP A 146 -4.32 7.18 6.71
CA TRP A 146 -3.27 8.17 6.68
C TRP A 146 -3.83 9.48 7.21
N PRO A 147 -3.28 10.07 8.26
CA PRO A 147 -3.70 11.40 8.65
C PRO A 147 -3.44 12.34 7.47
N LEU A 148 -4.49 13.06 7.04
CA LEU A 148 -4.39 14.18 6.10
C LEU A 148 -3.68 15.35 6.78
N THR A 149 -2.55 15.08 7.41
CA THR A 149 -1.75 16.09 8.10
C THR A 149 -0.38 16.16 7.44
N THR A 150 0.11 17.37 7.27
CA THR A 150 1.52 17.62 6.96
C THR A 150 2.39 17.12 8.11
N ASP A 151 3.72 17.05 7.94
CA ASP A 151 4.69 16.74 9.03
C ASP A 151 4.49 17.61 10.29
N GLU A 152 3.79 18.74 10.14
CA GLU A 152 3.43 19.67 11.23
C GLU A 152 2.04 19.40 11.83
N GLY A 153 1.36 18.31 11.47
CA GLY A 153 0.03 17.95 11.98
C GLY A 153 -1.12 18.79 11.41
N GLN A 154 -0.89 19.58 10.37
CA GLN A 154 -1.91 20.39 9.70
C GLN A 154 -2.72 19.56 8.71
N PRO A 155 -4.06 19.76 8.59
CA PRO A 155 -4.86 19.07 7.60
C PRO A 155 -4.39 19.41 6.19
N VAL A 156 -4.27 18.39 5.32
CA VAL A 156 -3.89 18.60 3.92
C VAL A 156 -5.06 19.22 3.17
N GLU A 157 -4.95 20.48 2.85
CA GLU A 157 -5.94 21.20 2.04
C GLU A 157 -5.45 21.37 0.60
N LEU A 158 -6.17 20.71 -0.32
CA LEU A 158 -6.04 20.98 -1.75
C LEU A 158 -6.94 22.13 -2.14
N THR A 159 -6.38 23.08 -2.89
CA THR A 159 -7.17 24.17 -3.48
C THR A 159 -8.19 23.63 -4.48
N ALA A 160 -9.25 24.39 -4.78
CA ALA A 160 -10.24 24.03 -5.79
C ALA A 160 -9.57 23.68 -7.13
N ARG A 161 -8.52 24.43 -7.51
CA ARG A 161 -7.75 24.22 -8.74
C ARG A 161 -6.97 22.91 -8.74
N GLU A 162 -6.36 22.55 -7.64
CA GLU A 162 -5.64 21.29 -7.48
C GLU A 162 -6.61 20.09 -7.56
N LYS A 163 -7.80 20.20 -6.98
CA LYS A 163 -8.85 19.18 -7.10
C LYS A 163 -9.35 19.02 -8.54
N GLU A 164 -9.53 20.12 -9.29
CA GLU A 164 -9.89 20.05 -10.71
C GLU A 164 -8.82 19.34 -11.55
N ILE A 165 -7.56 19.66 -11.31
CA ILE A 165 -6.44 19.01 -11.99
C ILE A 165 -6.39 17.52 -11.66
N LEU A 166 -6.57 17.14 -10.39
CA LEU A 166 -6.64 15.73 -9.98
C LEU A 166 -7.79 14.99 -10.67
N ARG A 167 -8.98 15.60 -10.79
CA ARG A 167 -10.10 15.01 -11.55
C ARG A 167 -9.75 14.80 -13.03
N CYS A 168 -9.04 15.73 -13.64
CA CYS A 168 -8.58 15.54 -15.03
C CYS A 168 -7.54 14.41 -15.14
N LEU A 169 -6.61 14.32 -14.18
CA LEU A 169 -5.61 13.25 -14.14
C LEU A 169 -6.25 11.89 -13.91
N SER A 170 -7.30 11.81 -13.10
CA SER A 170 -8.05 10.56 -12.85
C SER A 170 -8.77 10.04 -14.09
N GLN A 171 -9.12 10.93 -15.02
CA GLN A 171 -9.66 10.60 -16.33
C GLN A 171 -8.59 10.21 -17.36
N GLY A 172 -7.33 10.09 -16.94
CA GLY A 172 -6.21 9.75 -17.82
C GLY A 172 -5.73 10.88 -18.75
N MET A 173 -6.16 12.12 -18.50
CA MET A 173 -5.79 13.25 -19.36
C MET A 173 -4.29 13.58 -19.27
N ALA A 174 -3.66 13.76 -20.42
CA ALA A 174 -2.29 14.26 -20.51
C ALA A 174 -2.19 15.72 -20.04
N THR A 175 -1.06 16.13 -19.47
CA THR A 175 -0.82 17.49 -18.93
C THR A 175 -1.20 18.61 -19.92
N ALA A 176 -0.91 18.42 -21.22
CA ALA A 176 -1.27 19.39 -22.26
C ALA A 176 -2.80 19.49 -22.47
N ALA A 177 -3.51 18.35 -22.39
CA ALA A 177 -4.96 18.30 -22.50
C ALA A 177 -5.64 18.93 -21.28
N VAL A 178 -5.09 18.73 -20.09
CA VAL A 178 -5.53 19.40 -18.85
C VAL A 178 -5.38 20.93 -18.99
N GLY A 179 -4.23 21.38 -19.50
CA GLY A 179 -4.00 22.81 -19.76
C GLY A 179 -5.04 23.43 -20.69
N LYS A 180 -5.34 22.77 -21.80
CA LYS A 180 -6.39 23.21 -22.74
C LYS A 180 -7.76 23.26 -22.08
N LYS A 181 -8.15 22.19 -21.36
CA LYS A 181 -9.47 22.11 -20.69
C LYS A 181 -9.64 23.17 -19.60
N LEU A 182 -8.58 23.49 -18.89
CA LEU A 182 -8.63 24.41 -17.77
C LEU A 182 -8.14 25.83 -18.13
N PHE A 183 -7.88 26.12 -19.40
CA PHE A 183 -7.42 27.41 -19.91
C PHE A 183 -6.16 27.94 -19.23
N ILE A 184 -5.18 27.07 -18.97
CA ILE A 184 -3.88 27.41 -18.39
C ILE A 184 -2.75 26.76 -19.18
N SER A 185 -1.55 27.29 -19.04
CA SER A 185 -0.38 26.75 -19.74
C SER A 185 -0.03 25.34 -19.22
N PRO A 186 0.56 24.46 -20.07
CA PRO A 186 1.05 23.18 -19.62
C PRO A 186 2.12 23.28 -18.50
N VAL A 187 2.84 24.40 -18.47
CA VAL A 187 3.82 24.70 -17.40
C VAL A 187 3.09 24.93 -16.08
N THR A 188 2.03 25.72 -16.11
CA THR A 188 1.18 25.98 -14.93
C THR A 188 0.56 24.69 -14.39
N VAL A 189 0.09 23.80 -15.29
CA VAL A 189 -0.42 22.48 -14.87
C VAL A 189 0.67 21.66 -14.18
N ARG A 190 1.90 21.66 -14.71
CA ARG A 190 3.03 20.96 -14.07
C ARG A 190 3.33 21.49 -12.67
N ASN A 191 3.31 22.80 -12.51
CA ASN A 191 3.54 23.43 -11.20
C ASN A 191 2.45 23.02 -10.19
N HIS A 192 1.18 23.03 -10.60
CA HIS A 192 0.10 22.52 -9.73
C HIS A 192 0.27 21.03 -9.40
N ILE A 193 0.68 20.21 -10.38
CA ILE A 193 0.95 18.79 -10.12
C ILE A 193 2.07 18.65 -9.09
N GLN A 194 3.16 19.41 -9.19
CA GLN A 194 4.24 19.38 -8.19
C GLN A 194 3.74 19.79 -6.80
N SER A 195 2.92 20.86 -6.73
CA SER A 195 2.30 21.28 -5.47
C SER A 195 1.40 20.19 -4.88
N ILE A 196 0.58 19.53 -5.71
CA ILE A 196 -0.26 18.39 -5.29
C ILE A 196 0.61 17.26 -4.74
N LEU A 197 1.66 16.85 -5.47
CA LEU A 197 2.55 15.78 -5.06
C LEU A 197 3.20 16.08 -3.72
N HIS A 198 3.66 17.32 -3.53
CA HIS A 198 4.25 17.77 -2.27
C HIS A 198 3.22 17.78 -1.12
N LYS A 199 2.01 18.35 -1.35
CA LYS A 199 0.97 18.41 -0.33
C LYS A 199 0.45 17.05 0.11
N LEU A 200 0.40 16.09 -0.83
CA LEU A 200 -0.06 14.71 -0.56
C LEU A 200 1.07 13.79 -0.14
N ASP A 201 2.31 14.29 -0.08
CA ASP A 201 3.53 13.51 0.17
C ASP A 201 3.62 12.25 -0.71
N VAL A 202 3.37 12.43 -2.00
CA VAL A 202 3.43 11.36 -3.00
C VAL A 202 4.34 11.74 -4.17
N HIS A 203 4.96 10.76 -4.81
CA HIS A 203 5.98 11.01 -5.83
C HIS A 203 5.51 10.84 -7.27
N THR A 204 4.28 10.34 -7.49
CA THR A 204 3.75 10.12 -8.84
C THR A 204 2.32 10.64 -8.99
N LYS A 205 1.97 11.05 -10.21
CA LYS A 205 0.60 11.47 -10.55
C LYS A 205 -0.43 10.38 -10.23
N LEU A 206 -0.09 9.12 -10.51
CA LEU A 206 -0.97 7.99 -10.23
C LEU A 206 -1.17 7.83 -8.72
N ALA A 207 -0.12 7.94 -7.92
CA ALA A 207 -0.22 7.90 -6.47
C ALA A 207 -1.12 9.03 -5.94
N ALA A 208 -1.00 10.25 -6.49
CA ALA A 208 -1.85 11.37 -6.12
C ALA A 208 -3.33 11.13 -6.46
N VAL A 209 -3.63 10.55 -7.62
CA VAL A 209 -5.00 10.20 -8.03
C VAL A 209 -5.57 9.11 -7.11
N VAL A 210 -4.81 8.05 -6.84
CA VAL A 210 -5.23 6.98 -5.93
C VAL A 210 -5.47 7.52 -4.52
N PHE A 211 -4.57 8.37 -4.02
CA PHE A 211 -4.71 9.06 -2.75
C PHE A 211 -6.01 9.87 -2.71
N ALA A 212 -6.26 10.69 -3.74
CA ALA A 212 -7.43 11.55 -3.81
C ALA A 212 -8.76 10.77 -3.81
N TYR A 213 -8.83 9.64 -4.52
CA TYR A 213 -9.99 8.74 -4.47
C TYR A 213 -10.21 8.13 -3.09
N ARG A 214 -9.13 7.68 -2.44
CA ARG A 214 -9.22 7.05 -1.11
C ARG A 214 -9.73 7.99 -0.04
N HIS A 215 -9.33 9.25 -0.14
CA HIS A 215 -9.66 10.27 0.85
C HIS A 215 -10.85 11.14 0.44
N ALA A 216 -11.60 10.71 -0.59
CA ALA A 216 -12.78 11.42 -1.11
C ALA A 216 -12.50 12.92 -1.41
N LEU A 217 -11.27 13.22 -1.89
CA LEU A 217 -10.89 14.58 -2.28
C LEU A 217 -11.40 14.96 -3.67
N ILE A 218 -11.72 13.94 -4.49
CA ILE A 218 -12.27 14.08 -5.85
C ILE A 218 -13.37 13.07 -6.10
#